data_e4b9ed9e39821d6a652d29941b51036f
#
_entry.id   e4b9ed9e39821d6a652d29941b51036f
#
_cell.length_a   1.000
_cell.length_b   1.000
_cell.length_c   1.000
_cell.angle_alpha   90.00
_cell.angle_beta   90.00
_cell.angle_gamma   90.00
#
_symmetry.space_group_name_H-M   'P 1'
#
loop_
_entity.id
_entity.type
_entity.pdbx_description
1 polymer ?
#
loop_
_entity_poly.entity_id
_entity_poly.type
_entity_poly.pdbx_seq_one_letter_code
_entity_poly.pdbx_strand_id
1 'polypeptide(L)'
;RSCLVGSEMCIRDSYYLGQKKNTRHISWSVAKSFVSALMGIAIEEGYIKSIEDNVEKYLPELSSSGYSGVKIRELLQMSSGIKFDETYSDSLSDINRYWRGFVLGDSQDKFAATLKNDITPGTFNHYVSVNTHILGMIIVKTTGKSLTKYLEEKIWKKIGMEYDSYWLVDGYGMEMALGGLNATVRDYAKMGKLFLDSGRWKGKQIVPEEWVL
;
A
#
# COMPACT_ATOMS: atom_id res chain seq x y z
N ARG A 1 22.40 4.55 26.73
CA ARG A 1 21.39 3.48 26.78
C ARG A 1 20.27 3.96 27.69
N SER A 2 19.24 4.57 27.15
CA SER A 2 18.01 4.87 27.90
C SER A 2 16.89 3.97 27.38
N CYS A 3 16.58 2.92 28.12
CA CYS A 3 15.29 2.25 28.04
C CYS A 3 14.32 2.99 28.94
N LEU A 4 13.27 3.53 28.40
CA LEU A 4 12.13 4.00 29.20
C LEU A 4 11.37 2.76 29.65
N VAL A 5 11.24 2.58 30.97
CA VAL A 5 10.44 1.53 31.60
C VAL A 5 8.99 2.01 31.64
N GLY A 6 8.14 1.41 30.87
CA GLY A 6 6.71 1.73 30.78
C GLY A 6 6.09 0.91 29.63
N SER A 7 4.84 1.14 29.29
CA SER A 7 4.14 0.50 28.15
C SER A 7 4.73 0.86 26.76
N GLU A 8 5.87 1.53 26.72
CA GLU A 8 6.53 1.92 25.49
C GLU A 8 7.58 0.88 25.07
N MET A 9 7.48 0.42 23.83
CA MET A 9 8.45 -0.49 23.24
C MET A 9 9.81 0.20 23.14
N CYS A 10 10.85 -0.41 23.72
CA CYS A 10 12.23 0.04 23.55
C CYS A 10 12.69 -0.16 22.12
N ILE A 11 12.96 0.92 21.39
CA ILE A 11 13.54 0.87 20.06
C ILE A 11 15.06 0.86 20.19
N ARG A 12 15.71 -0.20 19.70
CA ARG A 12 17.13 -0.26 19.48
C ARG A 12 17.41 -0.34 17.99
N ASP A 13 18.09 0.67 17.47
CA ASP A 13 18.53 0.72 16.08
C ASP A 13 20.05 0.68 15.97
N SER A 14 20.53 0.15 14.84
CA SER A 14 21.93 0.16 14.46
C SER A 14 22.03 0.50 12.97
N TYR A 15 23.03 1.27 12.60
CA TYR A 15 23.24 1.75 11.23
C TYR A 15 24.60 1.32 10.73
N TYR A 16 24.65 0.78 9.52
CA TYR A 16 25.87 0.26 8.88
C TYR A 16 26.03 0.85 7.48
N LEU A 17 27.17 0.71 6.87
CA LEU A 17 27.46 1.08 5.48
C LEU A 17 27.09 2.54 5.15
N GLY A 18 27.42 3.47 6.07
CA GLY A 18 27.14 4.89 5.87
C GLY A 18 25.69 5.32 6.11
N GLN A 19 24.80 4.40 6.45
CA GLN A 19 23.42 4.73 6.79
C GLN A 19 23.35 5.51 8.11
N LYS A 20 22.33 6.35 8.25
CA LYS A 20 22.10 7.19 9.42
C LYS A 20 20.63 7.10 9.86
N LYS A 21 20.34 7.61 11.06
CA LYS A 21 18.99 7.67 11.62
C LYS A 21 17.96 8.30 10.66
N ASN A 22 18.37 9.29 9.88
CA ASN A 22 17.51 10.01 8.94
C ASN A 22 17.59 9.50 7.49
N THR A 23 18.33 8.42 7.25
CA THR A 23 18.38 7.82 5.91
C THR A 23 17.04 7.18 5.58
N ARG A 24 16.47 7.56 4.45
CA ARG A 24 15.24 6.98 3.93
C ARG A 24 15.56 5.76 3.08
N HIS A 25 14.78 4.73 3.27
CA HIS A 25 14.86 3.48 2.54
C HIS A 25 13.56 3.26 1.78
N ILE A 26 13.67 2.73 0.56
CA ILE A 26 12.49 2.31 -0.19
C ILE A 26 11.81 1.15 0.54
N SER A 27 10.49 1.22 0.68
CA SER A 27 9.69 0.26 1.41
C SER A 27 9.57 -1.09 0.73
N TRP A 28 9.70 -1.09 -0.61
CA TRP A 28 9.24 -2.22 -1.41
C TRP A 28 7.83 -2.65 -0.94
N SER A 29 7.56 -3.92 -0.84
CA SER A 29 6.23 -4.43 -0.50
C SER A 29 5.71 -4.06 0.90
N VAL A 30 6.53 -3.50 1.78
CA VAL A 30 6.02 -2.94 3.06
C VAL A 30 5.03 -1.79 2.82
N ALA A 31 5.13 -1.07 1.69
CA ALA A 31 4.12 -0.07 1.29
C ALA A 31 2.70 -0.64 1.25
N LYS A 32 2.54 -1.93 0.90
CA LYS A 32 1.23 -2.59 0.84
C LYS A 32 0.49 -2.56 2.19
N SER A 33 1.23 -2.68 3.29
CA SER A 33 0.66 -2.57 4.64
C SER A 33 0.15 -1.17 4.94
N PHE A 34 0.84 -0.13 4.44
CA PHE A 34 0.35 1.25 4.55
C PHE A 34 -0.92 1.46 3.73
N VAL A 35 -0.96 0.96 2.49
CA VAL A 35 -2.15 1.06 1.63
C VAL A 35 -3.32 0.28 2.23
N SER A 36 -3.08 -0.91 2.80
CA SER A 36 -4.11 -1.66 3.52
C SER A 36 -4.67 -0.87 4.70
N ALA A 37 -3.82 -0.28 5.54
CA ALA A 37 -4.27 0.55 6.66
C ALA A 37 -5.12 1.75 6.19
N LEU A 38 -4.69 2.42 5.10
CA LEU A 38 -5.46 3.53 4.51
C LEU A 38 -6.81 3.06 3.94
N MET A 39 -6.87 1.86 3.39
CA MET A 39 -8.13 1.26 2.92
C MET A 39 -9.11 1.05 4.09
N GLY A 40 -8.64 0.48 5.22
CA GLY A 40 -9.45 0.32 6.42
C GLY A 40 -9.98 1.64 6.95
N ILE A 41 -9.15 2.67 6.99
CA ILE A 41 -9.56 4.03 7.40
C ILE A 41 -10.59 4.61 6.42
N ALA A 42 -10.39 4.43 5.10
CA ALA A 42 -11.31 4.95 4.09
C ALA A 42 -12.70 4.28 4.15
N ILE A 43 -12.76 3.02 4.54
CA ILE A 43 -14.02 2.31 4.78
C ILE A 43 -14.70 2.85 6.04
N GLU A 44 -13.99 2.99 7.15
CA GLU A 44 -14.55 3.55 8.40
C GLU A 44 -15.06 4.99 8.21
N GLU A 45 -14.37 5.78 7.40
CA GLU A 45 -14.79 7.15 7.06
C GLU A 45 -15.92 7.20 6.02
N GLY A 46 -16.37 6.06 5.49
CA GLY A 46 -17.49 5.96 4.54
C GLY A 46 -17.16 6.33 3.09
N TYR A 47 -15.90 6.55 2.76
CA TYR A 47 -15.47 6.78 1.36
C TYR A 47 -15.63 5.53 0.50
N ILE A 48 -15.46 4.37 1.11
CA ILE A 48 -15.63 3.06 0.49
C ILE A 48 -16.68 2.31 1.32
N LYS A 49 -17.68 1.74 0.68
CA LYS A 49 -18.82 1.15 1.40
C LYS A 49 -18.54 -0.23 1.96
N SER A 50 -17.82 -1.06 1.20
CA SER A 50 -17.57 -2.45 1.59
C SER A 50 -16.39 -3.03 0.81
N ILE A 51 -15.66 -3.94 1.44
CA ILE A 51 -14.67 -4.79 0.74
C ILE A 51 -15.32 -5.79 -0.22
N GLU A 52 -16.65 -6.00 -0.10
CA GLU A 52 -17.44 -6.84 -1.02
C GLU A 52 -17.83 -6.12 -2.30
N ASP A 53 -17.59 -4.82 -2.40
CA ASP A 53 -17.83 -4.07 -3.62
C ASP A 53 -16.81 -4.44 -4.71
N ASN A 54 -17.31 -4.50 -5.95
CA ASN A 54 -16.46 -4.72 -7.12
C ASN A 54 -15.61 -3.49 -7.41
N VAL A 55 -14.38 -3.73 -7.90
CA VAL A 55 -13.39 -2.70 -8.27
C VAL A 55 -14.00 -1.67 -9.24
N GLU A 56 -14.71 -2.11 -10.26
CA GLU A 56 -15.30 -1.24 -11.28
C GLU A 56 -16.39 -0.29 -10.76
N LYS A 57 -16.92 -0.51 -9.58
CA LYS A 57 -17.81 0.44 -8.91
C LYS A 57 -17.11 1.77 -8.62
N TYR A 58 -15.82 1.71 -8.31
CA TYR A 58 -14.97 2.87 -7.97
C TYR A 58 -14.09 3.29 -9.14
N LEU A 59 -13.69 2.34 -9.99
CA LEU A 59 -12.82 2.50 -11.14
C LEU A 59 -13.50 1.95 -12.41
N PRO A 60 -14.51 2.66 -12.95
CA PRO A 60 -15.26 2.18 -14.14
C PRO A 60 -14.36 1.91 -15.36
N GLU A 61 -13.22 2.58 -15.44
CA GLU A 61 -12.21 2.39 -16.49
C GLU A 61 -11.61 0.98 -16.52
N LEU A 62 -11.74 0.21 -15.43
CA LEU A 62 -11.28 -1.17 -15.35
C LEU A 62 -12.33 -2.22 -15.73
N SER A 63 -13.55 -1.80 -16.13
CA SER A 63 -14.66 -2.71 -16.46
C SER A 63 -14.36 -3.62 -17.67
N SER A 64 -13.40 -3.27 -18.52
CA SER A 64 -12.96 -4.09 -19.68
C SER A 64 -11.61 -4.81 -19.43
N SER A 65 -11.06 -4.70 -18.25
CA SER A 65 -9.79 -5.34 -17.85
C SER A 65 -10.05 -6.69 -17.15
N GLY A 66 -8.97 -7.35 -16.73
CA GLY A 66 -9.07 -8.54 -15.88
C GLY A 66 -9.62 -8.26 -14.48
N TYR A 67 -9.73 -7.00 -14.08
CA TYR A 67 -10.28 -6.59 -12.78
C TYR A 67 -11.82 -6.46 -12.78
N SER A 68 -12.49 -6.64 -13.91
CA SER A 68 -13.94 -6.66 -13.96
C SER A 68 -14.51 -7.81 -13.11
N GLY A 69 -15.45 -7.52 -12.24
CA GLY A 69 -16.05 -8.47 -11.30
C GLY A 69 -15.17 -8.83 -10.09
N VAL A 70 -13.94 -8.32 -10.01
CA VAL A 70 -13.04 -8.54 -8.84
C VAL A 70 -13.47 -7.65 -7.69
N LYS A 71 -13.59 -8.23 -6.50
CA LYS A 71 -13.93 -7.49 -5.27
C LYS A 71 -12.67 -6.89 -4.62
N ILE A 72 -12.86 -5.81 -3.87
CA ILE A 72 -11.79 -5.19 -3.07
C ILE A 72 -11.14 -6.22 -2.13
N ARG A 73 -11.94 -7.10 -1.51
CA ARG A 73 -11.44 -8.19 -0.67
C ARG A 73 -10.43 -9.09 -1.40
N GLU A 74 -10.70 -9.42 -2.64
CA GLU A 74 -9.85 -10.30 -3.44
C GLU A 74 -8.51 -9.65 -3.82
N LEU A 75 -8.48 -8.31 -3.95
CA LEU A 75 -7.22 -7.57 -4.07
C LEU A 75 -6.43 -7.62 -2.77
N LEU A 76 -7.07 -7.36 -1.63
CA LEU A 76 -6.45 -7.37 -0.30
C LEU A 76 -5.88 -8.75 0.07
N GLN A 77 -6.56 -9.82 -0.32
CA GLN A 77 -6.18 -11.20 -0.04
C GLN A 77 -5.25 -11.80 -1.11
N MET A 78 -4.82 -11.04 -2.11
CA MET A 78 -4.03 -11.55 -3.22
C MET A 78 -4.70 -12.75 -3.93
N SER A 79 -6.01 -12.66 -4.15
CA SER A 79 -6.81 -13.70 -4.81
C SER A 79 -7.63 -13.16 -5.99
N SER A 80 -7.14 -12.10 -6.64
CA SER A 80 -7.84 -11.42 -7.75
C SER A 80 -8.03 -12.27 -9.01
N GLY A 81 -7.30 -13.38 -9.15
CA GLY A 81 -7.30 -14.19 -10.35
C GLY A 81 -6.56 -13.59 -11.55
N ILE A 82 -5.90 -12.47 -11.36
CA ILE A 82 -5.11 -11.80 -12.41
C ILE A 82 -3.91 -12.67 -12.80
N LYS A 83 -3.75 -12.88 -14.11
CA LYS A 83 -2.55 -13.45 -14.68
C LYS A 83 -1.41 -12.45 -14.56
N PHE A 84 -0.41 -12.77 -13.76
CA PHE A 84 0.71 -11.89 -13.50
C PHE A 84 1.96 -12.67 -13.12
N ASP A 85 3.04 -12.45 -13.84
CA ASP A 85 4.32 -13.06 -13.53
C ASP A 85 5.14 -12.12 -12.63
N GLU A 86 5.31 -12.53 -11.38
CA GLU A 86 6.08 -11.81 -10.35
C GLU A 86 7.56 -12.23 -10.32
N THR A 87 8.08 -12.91 -11.34
CA THR A 87 9.48 -13.42 -11.40
C THR A 87 10.46 -12.27 -11.62
N TYR A 88 11.13 -11.82 -10.56
CA TYR A 88 12.05 -10.68 -10.59
C TYR A 88 13.32 -10.95 -11.41
N SER A 89 13.74 -12.21 -11.54
CA SER A 89 14.93 -12.61 -12.32
C SER A 89 14.69 -12.70 -13.82
N ASP A 90 13.42 -12.74 -14.26
CA ASP A 90 13.07 -12.74 -15.69
C ASP A 90 12.76 -11.32 -16.15
N SER A 91 13.60 -10.78 -17.03
CA SER A 91 13.42 -9.45 -17.59
C SER A 91 12.13 -9.27 -18.39
N LEU A 92 11.48 -10.34 -18.84
CA LEU A 92 10.23 -10.30 -19.61
C LEU A 92 8.99 -10.47 -18.74
N SER A 93 9.14 -10.79 -17.46
CA SER A 93 8.04 -10.92 -16.50
C SER A 93 7.19 -9.64 -16.41
N ASP A 94 5.94 -9.80 -15.95
CA ASP A 94 5.02 -8.67 -15.84
C ASP A 94 5.50 -7.65 -14.81
N ILE A 95 6.10 -8.09 -13.70
CA ILE A 95 6.65 -7.16 -12.71
C ILE A 95 7.80 -6.33 -13.30
N ASN A 96 8.67 -6.92 -14.12
CA ASN A 96 9.75 -6.18 -14.77
C ASN A 96 9.23 -5.30 -15.93
N ARG A 97 8.13 -5.68 -16.59
CA ARG A 97 7.44 -4.79 -17.53
C ARG A 97 6.85 -3.57 -16.82
N TYR A 98 6.20 -3.78 -15.65
CA TYR A 98 5.71 -2.71 -14.79
C TYR A 98 6.83 -1.73 -14.42
N TRP A 99 7.99 -2.24 -13.95
CA TRP A 99 9.13 -1.42 -13.58
C TRP A 99 9.70 -0.62 -14.74
N ARG A 100 9.85 -1.23 -15.93
CA ARG A 100 10.32 -0.51 -17.11
C ARG A 100 9.38 0.62 -17.49
N GLY A 101 8.09 0.37 -17.55
CA GLY A 101 7.09 1.40 -17.82
C GLY A 101 7.17 2.54 -16.79
N PHE A 102 7.30 2.21 -15.51
CA PHE A 102 7.46 3.19 -14.46
C PHE A 102 8.69 4.10 -14.67
N VAL A 103 9.86 3.51 -14.95
CA VAL A 103 11.11 4.26 -15.20
C VAL A 103 11.01 5.14 -16.45
N LEU A 104 10.27 4.69 -17.46
CA LEU A 104 10.03 5.44 -18.69
C LEU A 104 8.95 6.53 -18.53
N GLY A 105 8.29 6.60 -17.38
CA GLY A 105 7.23 7.58 -17.10
C GLY A 105 5.87 7.17 -17.63
N ASP A 106 5.65 5.89 -17.94
CA ASP A 106 4.35 5.38 -18.36
C ASP A 106 3.35 5.41 -17.20
N SER A 107 2.05 5.53 -17.54
CA SER A 107 0.97 5.44 -16.57
C SER A 107 0.83 4.03 -16.03
N GLN A 108 0.96 3.87 -14.72
CA GLN A 108 0.77 2.59 -14.05
C GLN A 108 -0.71 2.19 -13.99
N ASP A 109 -1.62 3.16 -13.97
CA ASP A 109 -3.07 2.93 -14.08
C ASP A 109 -3.42 2.29 -15.43
N LYS A 110 -2.83 2.80 -16.52
CA LYS A 110 -3.01 2.23 -17.85
C LYS A 110 -2.40 0.82 -17.95
N PHE A 111 -1.22 0.62 -17.36
CA PHE A 111 -0.63 -0.71 -17.29
C PHE A 111 -1.59 -1.70 -16.60
N ALA A 112 -2.13 -1.35 -15.44
CA ALA A 112 -3.08 -2.18 -14.70
C ALA A 112 -4.31 -2.54 -15.55
N ALA A 113 -4.83 -1.60 -16.34
CA ALA A 113 -5.97 -1.82 -17.22
C ALA A 113 -5.69 -2.82 -18.37
N THR A 114 -4.41 -3.09 -18.70
CA THR A 114 -4.06 -4.09 -19.73
C THR A 114 -4.08 -5.53 -19.22
N LEU A 115 -4.04 -5.73 -17.92
CA LEU A 115 -3.96 -7.06 -17.31
C LEU A 115 -5.24 -7.86 -17.54
N LYS A 116 -5.08 -9.16 -17.65
CA LYS A 116 -6.18 -10.13 -17.84
C LYS A 116 -6.22 -11.10 -16.67
N ASN A 117 -7.38 -11.67 -16.41
CA ASN A 117 -7.49 -12.78 -15.48
C ASN A 117 -7.46 -14.12 -16.23
N ASP A 118 -7.08 -15.18 -15.53
CA ASP A 118 -7.12 -16.56 -16.00
C ASP A 118 -7.67 -17.52 -14.92
N ILE A 119 -7.90 -17.02 -13.72
CA ILE A 119 -8.43 -17.79 -12.60
C ILE A 119 -9.65 -17.04 -12.03
N THR A 120 -10.68 -17.76 -11.61
CA THR A 120 -11.85 -17.15 -10.97
C THR A 120 -11.42 -16.40 -9.71
N PRO A 121 -11.76 -15.10 -9.55
CA PRO A 121 -11.46 -14.33 -8.37
C PRO A 121 -11.92 -15.02 -7.08
N GLY A 122 -11.13 -14.93 -6.02
CA GLY A 122 -11.44 -15.50 -4.71
C GLY A 122 -11.12 -16.99 -4.55
N THR A 123 -10.67 -17.69 -5.59
CA THR A 123 -10.48 -19.16 -5.56
C THR A 123 -9.03 -19.58 -5.28
N PHE A 124 -8.05 -18.73 -5.57
CA PHE A 124 -6.63 -19.06 -5.44
C PHE A 124 -5.82 -17.85 -4.97
N ASN A 125 -4.96 -18.06 -3.97
CA ASN A 125 -4.02 -17.02 -3.54
C ASN A 125 -2.81 -17.00 -4.47
N HIS A 126 -2.63 -15.89 -5.17
CA HIS A 126 -1.50 -15.63 -6.04
C HIS A 126 -1.03 -14.18 -5.84
N TYR A 127 0.24 -14.03 -5.48
CA TYR A 127 0.79 -12.72 -5.21
C TYR A 127 0.90 -11.89 -6.49
N VAL A 128 0.13 -10.81 -6.56
CA VAL A 128 0.08 -9.86 -7.66
C VAL A 128 0.30 -8.46 -7.10
N SER A 129 1.50 -7.91 -7.25
CA SER A 129 1.85 -6.59 -6.69
C SER A 129 0.90 -5.49 -7.16
N VAL A 130 0.44 -5.54 -8.41
CA VAL A 130 -0.46 -4.54 -9.01
C VAL A 130 -1.83 -4.49 -8.32
N ASN A 131 -2.27 -5.54 -7.64
CA ASN A 131 -3.49 -5.48 -6.83
C ASN A 131 -3.45 -4.32 -5.83
N THR A 132 -2.30 -4.06 -5.22
CA THR A 132 -2.15 -2.93 -4.29
C THR A 132 -2.17 -1.59 -5.00
N HIS A 133 -1.68 -1.52 -6.25
CA HIS A 133 -1.81 -0.30 -7.05
C HIS A 133 -3.29 0.04 -7.29
N ILE A 134 -4.11 -0.96 -7.63
CA ILE A 134 -5.58 -0.77 -7.78
C ILE A 134 -6.21 -0.27 -6.47
N LEU A 135 -5.81 -0.82 -5.31
CA LEU A 135 -6.28 -0.31 -4.01
C LEU A 135 -5.91 1.17 -3.82
N GLY A 136 -4.68 1.54 -4.22
CA GLY A 136 -4.23 2.94 -4.22
C GLY A 136 -5.10 3.84 -5.10
N MET A 137 -5.38 3.41 -6.34
CA MET A 137 -6.28 4.14 -7.26
C MET A 137 -7.66 4.35 -6.65
N ILE A 138 -8.25 3.33 -6.00
CA ILE A 138 -9.55 3.42 -5.33
C ILE A 138 -9.50 4.47 -4.22
N ILE A 139 -8.48 4.46 -3.37
CA ILE A 139 -8.33 5.45 -2.29
C ILE A 139 -8.24 6.87 -2.87
N VAL A 140 -7.40 7.09 -3.86
CA VAL A 140 -7.24 8.40 -4.51
C VAL A 140 -8.56 8.87 -5.11
N LYS A 141 -9.25 8.00 -5.85
CA LYS A 141 -10.52 8.32 -6.51
C LYS A 141 -11.63 8.67 -5.53
N THR A 142 -11.75 7.91 -4.44
CA THR A 142 -12.87 8.06 -3.49
C THR A 142 -12.64 9.19 -2.49
N THR A 143 -11.38 9.41 -2.07
CA THR A 143 -11.05 10.47 -1.10
C THR A 143 -10.81 11.82 -1.76
N GLY A 144 -10.51 11.85 -3.06
CA GLY A 144 -10.09 13.05 -3.78
C GLY A 144 -8.70 13.56 -3.37
N LYS A 145 -7.90 12.73 -2.69
CA LYS A 145 -6.56 13.07 -2.18
C LYS A 145 -5.54 12.10 -2.75
N SER A 146 -4.30 12.57 -2.95
CA SER A 146 -3.19 11.65 -3.24
C SER A 146 -2.95 10.69 -2.06
N LEU A 147 -2.35 9.54 -2.31
CA LEU A 147 -1.98 8.60 -1.23
C LEU A 147 -1.07 9.26 -0.20
N THR A 148 -0.10 10.06 -0.66
CA THR A 148 0.80 10.85 0.19
C THR A 148 0.02 11.74 1.14
N LYS A 149 -0.94 12.51 0.61
CA LYS A 149 -1.74 13.43 1.42
C LYS A 149 -2.64 12.70 2.40
N TYR A 150 -3.26 11.63 1.97
CA TYR A 150 -4.12 10.83 2.83
C TYR A 150 -3.33 10.14 3.93
N LEU A 151 -2.15 9.56 3.60
CA LEU A 151 -1.21 8.99 4.57
C LEU A 151 -0.75 10.02 5.61
N GLU A 152 -0.38 11.22 5.15
CA GLU A 152 0.05 12.32 6.02
C GLU A 152 -1.03 12.64 7.08
N GLU A 153 -2.27 12.82 6.64
CA GLU A 153 -3.37 13.22 7.50
C GLU A 153 -3.86 12.11 8.44
N LYS A 154 -3.88 10.87 7.95
CA LYS A 154 -4.52 9.77 8.67
C LYS A 154 -3.59 9.00 9.59
N ILE A 155 -2.32 8.88 9.23
CA ILE A 155 -1.35 8.07 9.97
C ILE A 155 -0.12 8.92 10.35
N TRP A 156 0.58 9.49 9.38
CA TRP A 156 1.91 10.05 9.57
C TRP A 156 2.00 11.05 10.71
N LYS A 157 1.16 12.07 10.67
CA LYS A 157 1.09 13.09 11.72
C LYS A 157 0.55 12.56 13.05
N LYS A 158 -0.39 11.61 12.99
CA LYS A 158 -1.06 11.12 14.20
C LYS A 158 -0.18 10.23 15.08
N ILE A 159 0.72 9.46 14.48
CA ILE A 159 1.61 8.58 15.23
C ILE A 159 3.01 9.17 15.46
N GLY A 160 3.20 10.44 15.10
CA GLY A 160 4.44 11.18 15.39
C GLY A 160 5.64 10.61 14.66
N MET A 161 5.55 10.43 13.35
CA MET A 161 6.68 10.05 12.52
C MET A 161 7.81 11.08 12.68
N GLU A 162 9.07 10.61 12.66
CA GLU A 162 10.21 11.45 13.02
C GLU A 162 10.72 12.29 11.86
N TYR A 163 10.53 11.79 10.63
CA TYR A 163 11.00 12.44 9.41
C TYR A 163 9.95 12.44 8.32
N ASP A 164 10.08 13.37 7.39
CA ASP A 164 9.29 13.37 6.18
C ASP A 164 9.58 12.13 5.34
N SER A 165 8.55 11.60 4.73
CA SER A 165 8.61 10.54 3.75
C SER A 165 8.25 11.08 2.36
N TYR A 166 8.54 10.31 1.33
CA TYR A 166 8.06 10.58 -0.02
C TYR A 166 7.68 9.28 -0.71
N TRP A 167 6.77 9.41 -1.66
CA TRP A 167 6.40 8.31 -2.54
C TRP A 167 7.00 8.53 -3.93
N LEU A 168 7.47 7.46 -4.57
CA LEU A 168 7.80 7.50 -5.99
C LEU A 168 6.49 7.61 -6.78
N VAL A 169 6.48 8.46 -7.80
CA VAL A 169 5.32 8.68 -8.67
C VAL A 169 5.65 8.34 -10.11
N ASP A 170 4.65 7.91 -10.87
CA ASP A 170 4.78 7.72 -12.32
C ASP A 170 4.77 9.06 -13.08
N GLY A 171 4.89 9.02 -14.40
CA GLY A 171 4.89 10.23 -15.23
C GLY A 171 3.57 11.02 -15.23
N TYR A 172 2.53 10.50 -14.60
CA TYR A 172 1.21 11.13 -14.47
C TYR A 172 0.90 11.56 -13.04
N GLY A 173 1.84 11.35 -12.11
CA GLY A 173 1.73 11.79 -10.72
C GLY A 173 1.03 10.80 -9.80
N MET A 174 0.70 9.60 -10.27
CA MET A 174 0.16 8.54 -9.41
C MET A 174 1.27 7.89 -8.59
N GLU A 175 1.08 7.79 -7.29
CA GLU A 175 2.03 7.13 -6.40
C GLU A 175 2.12 5.63 -6.67
N MET A 176 3.35 5.12 -6.69
CA MET A 176 3.62 3.68 -6.80
C MET A 176 3.18 2.96 -5.51
N ALA A 177 1.90 2.73 -5.38
CA ALA A 177 1.27 2.21 -4.16
C ALA A 177 1.84 0.86 -3.71
N LEU A 178 2.29 0.04 -4.65
CA LEU A 178 2.77 -1.32 -4.39
C LEU A 178 4.16 -1.40 -3.74
N GLY A 179 4.95 -0.28 -3.72
CA GLY A 179 6.33 -0.38 -3.23
C GLY A 179 7.13 0.92 -3.17
N GLY A 180 6.57 2.06 -3.56
CA GLY A 180 7.30 3.31 -3.78
C GLY A 180 7.48 4.23 -2.58
N LEU A 181 6.99 3.87 -1.39
CA LEU A 181 7.16 4.68 -0.19
C LEU A 181 8.62 4.66 0.28
N ASN A 182 9.15 5.82 0.64
CA ASN A 182 10.50 5.98 1.20
C ASN A 182 10.40 6.63 2.57
N ALA A 183 10.86 5.93 3.60
CA ALA A 183 10.80 6.39 4.98
C ALA A 183 12.03 5.92 5.78
N THR A 184 12.20 6.46 6.99
CA THR A 184 13.26 5.99 7.88
C THR A 184 12.90 4.65 8.53
N VAL A 185 13.90 3.90 8.95
CA VAL A 185 13.71 2.60 9.62
C VAL A 185 12.82 2.74 10.88
N ARG A 186 12.99 3.83 11.64
CA ARG A 186 12.19 4.09 12.84
C ARG A 186 10.72 4.37 12.51
N ASP A 187 10.46 5.07 11.40
CA ASP A 187 9.11 5.36 10.98
C ASP A 187 8.38 4.10 10.49
N TYR A 188 9.09 3.19 9.80
CA TYR A 188 8.56 1.86 9.51
C TYR A 188 8.26 1.06 10.78
N ALA A 189 9.15 1.11 11.79
CA ALA A 189 8.93 0.42 13.07
C ALA A 189 7.71 0.95 13.81
N LYS A 190 7.40 2.27 13.72
CA LYS A 190 6.18 2.84 14.30
C LYS A 190 4.92 2.28 13.64
N MET A 191 4.96 2.06 12.33
CA MET A 191 3.85 1.39 11.64
C MET A 191 3.66 -0.05 12.14
N GLY A 192 4.76 -0.80 12.29
CA GLY A 192 4.71 -2.14 12.89
C GLY A 192 4.13 -2.12 14.32
N LYS A 193 4.54 -1.14 15.14
CA LYS A 193 3.97 -0.98 16.48
C LYS A 193 2.48 -0.63 16.46
N LEU A 194 2.03 0.20 15.52
CA LEU A 194 0.61 0.51 15.36
C LEU A 194 -0.22 -0.75 15.11
N PHE A 195 0.26 -1.67 14.28
CA PHE A 195 -0.41 -2.96 14.05
C PHE A 195 -0.33 -3.88 15.27
N LEU A 196 0.82 -3.94 15.95
CA LEU A 196 0.99 -4.72 17.19
C LEU A 196 0.00 -4.29 18.29
N ASP A 197 -0.32 -3.00 18.33
CA ASP A 197 -1.26 -2.41 19.30
C ASP A 197 -2.71 -2.33 18.72
N SER A 198 -3.08 -3.24 17.83
CA SER A 198 -4.43 -3.32 17.21
C SER A 198 -4.91 -2.00 16.63
N GLY A 199 -4.02 -1.27 15.94
CA GLY A 199 -4.34 0.01 15.31
C GLY A 199 -4.38 1.20 16.27
N ARG A 200 -3.95 1.04 17.54
CA ARG A 200 -3.94 2.11 18.55
C ARG A 200 -2.56 2.77 18.65
N TRP A 201 -2.57 4.06 18.88
CA TRP A 201 -1.37 4.84 19.17
C TRP A 201 -1.63 5.78 20.36
N LYS A 202 -0.88 5.57 21.46
CA LYS A 202 -1.03 6.37 22.70
C LYS A 202 -2.50 6.49 23.15
N GLY A 203 -3.21 5.36 23.13
CA GLY A 203 -4.61 5.25 23.55
C GLY A 203 -5.65 5.71 22.52
N LYS A 204 -5.24 6.25 21.37
CA LYS A 204 -6.16 6.67 20.30
C LYS A 204 -6.21 5.62 19.19
N GLN A 205 -7.41 5.27 18.73
CA GLN A 205 -7.58 4.44 17.55
C GLN A 205 -7.19 5.24 16.31
N ILE A 206 -6.27 4.71 15.50
CA ILE A 206 -5.77 5.31 14.26
C ILE A 206 -6.21 4.49 13.04
N VAL A 207 -6.05 3.17 13.11
CA VAL A 207 -6.59 2.22 12.14
C VAL A 207 -7.67 1.40 12.85
N PRO A 208 -8.84 1.14 12.25
CA PRO A 208 -9.89 0.37 12.91
C PRO A 208 -9.37 -0.96 13.47
N GLU A 209 -9.74 -1.29 14.71
CA GLU A 209 -9.26 -2.52 15.37
C GLU A 209 -9.67 -3.76 14.60
N GLU A 210 -10.91 -3.83 14.14
CA GLU A 210 -11.44 -4.92 13.32
C GLU A 210 -10.76 -5.08 11.96
N TRP A 211 -10.06 -4.04 11.49
CA TRP A 211 -9.25 -4.11 10.26
C TRP A 211 -7.88 -4.73 10.51
N VAL A 212 -7.36 -4.61 11.71
CA VAL A 212 -6.03 -5.13 12.09
C VAL A 212 -6.09 -6.58 12.54
N LEU A 213 -7.18 -7.00 13.19
CA LEU A 213 -7.42 -8.36 13.70
C LEU A 213 -8.00 -9.26 12.63
#